data_5caaece7038dd2884995ec0dac8effb7
#
_entry.id   5caaece7038dd2884995ec0dac8effb7
#
_cell.length_a   1.000
_cell.length_b   1.000
_cell.length_c   1.000
_cell.angle_alpha   90.00
_cell.angle_beta   90.00
_cell.angle_gamma   90.00
#
_symmetry.space_group_name_H-M   'P 1'
#
loop_
_entity.id
_entity.type
_entity.pdbx_description
1 polymer ?
#
loop_
_entity_poly.entity_id
_entity_poly.type
_entity_poly.pdbx_seq_one_letter_code
_entity_poly.pdbx_strand_id
1 'polypeptide(L)'
;MSRKQYIRFFFCLLGFISLTRESRATHLMGGEITWRCLGAGNYVFQMKIYRDCLTPVPVVPPGGTIGINVHNHPTVTYIGMSQVSFQDISPQCNGAGPTYNCANPQAGNTAIEEYIFESNPVFLSGTPPPQGWVFTYTSCCRNAAITNLALTFNGPGNPGNGFTLRAIMYPHNALNTNPCYDTSPRFEERPAIVICAGSPFVYN
;
A
#
# COMPACT_ATOMS: atom_id res chain seq x y z
N MET A 1 51.20 -16.98 -5.84
CA MET A 1 50.28 -16.92 -4.68
C MET A 1 50.42 -18.18 -3.85
N SER A 2 50.58 -18.06 -2.52
CA SER A 2 50.74 -19.22 -1.63
C SER A 2 49.38 -19.90 -1.41
N ARG A 3 49.42 -21.22 -1.09
CA ARG A 3 48.21 -22.01 -0.80
C ARG A 3 47.33 -21.37 0.30
N LYS A 4 47.94 -20.63 1.24
CA LYS A 4 47.22 -19.86 2.29
C LYS A 4 46.47 -18.64 1.75
N GLN A 5 46.92 -18.03 0.65
CA GLN A 5 46.23 -16.89 0.01
C GLN A 5 44.97 -17.36 -0.75
N TYR A 6 45.03 -18.52 -1.41
CA TYR A 6 43.87 -19.12 -2.09
C TYR A 6 42.76 -19.49 -1.08
N ILE A 7 43.12 -20.05 0.06
CA ILE A 7 42.15 -20.40 1.10
C ILE A 7 41.46 -19.13 1.67
N ARG A 8 42.21 -18.06 1.92
CA ARG A 8 41.63 -16.79 2.40
C ARG A 8 40.71 -16.15 1.35
N PHE A 9 41.11 -16.18 0.08
CA PHE A 9 40.27 -15.65 -1.00
C PHE A 9 38.99 -16.46 -1.18
N PHE A 10 39.03 -17.77 -1.04
CA PHE A 10 37.90 -18.66 -1.11
C PHE A 10 36.90 -18.43 0.05
N PHE A 11 37.39 -18.23 1.28
CA PHE A 11 36.53 -17.90 2.42
C PHE A 11 35.94 -16.49 2.31
N CYS A 12 36.65 -15.51 1.78
CA CYS A 12 36.07 -14.20 1.48
C CYS A 12 34.99 -14.29 0.42
N LEU A 13 35.18 -15.06 -0.65
CA LEU A 13 34.20 -15.24 -1.72
C LEU A 13 32.93 -15.95 -1.20
N LEU A 14 33.08 -16.99 -0.39
CA LEU A 14 31.97 -17.68 0.29
C LEU A 14 31.22 -16.76 1.26
N GLY A 15 31.91 -15.88 1.97
CA GLY A 15 31.30 -14.87 2.83
C GLY A 15 30.45 -13.84 2.06
N PHE A 16 30.86 -13.48 0.84
CA PHE A 16 30.09 -12.56 -0.03
C PHE A 16 28.84 -13.20 -0.62
N ILE A 17 28.86 -14.51 -0.92
CA ILE A 17 27.70 -15.23 -1.48
C ILE A 17 26.60 -15.43 -0.41
N SER A 18 26.95 -15.51 0.87
CA SER A 18 25.98 -15.65 1.96
C SER A 18 25.29 -14.33 2.37
N LEU A 19 25.65 -13.18 1.77
CA LEU A 19 25.05 -11.87 2.08
C LEU A 19 23.94 -11.46 1.11
N THR A 20 23.59 -12.29 0.13
CA THR A 20 22.39 -12.05 -0.68
C THR A 20 21.16 -12.32 0.17
N ARG A 21 20.73 -11.32 0.93
CA ARG A 21 19.37 -11.32 1.49
C ARG A 21 18.41 -11.20 0.32
N GLU A 22 17.64 -12.23 0.08
CA GLU A 22 16.49 -12.13 -0.80
C GLU A 22 15.62 -11.00 -0.25
N SER A 23 15.51 -9.91 -1.00
CA SER A 23 14.52 -8.88 -0.73
C SER A 23 13.16 -9.50 -1.03
N ARG A 24 12.51 -10.05 -0.01
CA ARG A 24 11.14 -10.56 -0.13
C ARG A 24 10.22 -9.37 -0.23
N ALA A 25 9.61 -9.24 -1.37
CA ALA A 25 8.63 -8.21 -1.66
C ALA A 25 7.42 -8.35 -0.75
N THR A 26 6.97 -7.23 -0.17
CA THR A 26 5.68 -7.17 0.52
C THR A 26 4.59 -7.33 -0.52
N HIS A 27 3.78 -8.37 -0.42
CA HIS A 27 2.74 -8.71 -1.40
C HIS A 27 1.55 -7.75 -1.30
N LEU A 28 1.73 -6.50 -1.75
CA LEU A 28 0.65 -5.52 -1.79
C LEU A 28 -0.37 -5.91 -2.87
N MET A 29 -1.62 -6.04 -2.47
CA MET A 29 -2.71 -6.51 -3.33
C MET A 29 -3.57 -5.37 -3.85
N GLY A 30 -3.72 -4.30 -3.08
CA GLY A 30 -4.54 -3.17 -3.42
C GLY A 30 -4.55 -2.13 -2.32
N GLY A 31 -5.34 -1.09 -2.54
CA GLY A 31 -5.55 -0.03 -1.55
C GLY A 31 -6.29 1.14 -2.14
N GLU A 32 -6.58 2.11 -1.30
CA GLU A 32 -7.24 3.36 -1.68
C GLU A 32 -6.72 4.54 -0.87
N ILE A 33 -6.79 5.72 -1.44
CA ILE A 33 -6.57 6.99 -0.76
C ILE A 33 -7.88 7.75 -0.80
N THR A 34 -8.40 8.11 0.36
CA THR A 34 -9.62 8.87 0.54
C THR A 34 -9.37 10.07 1.44
N TRP A 35 -10.29 11.03 1.45
CA TRP A 35 -10.26 12.17 2.36
C TRP A 35 -11.65 12.54 2.82
N ARG A 36 -11.72 13.19 3.96
CA ARG A 36 -12.92 13.85 4.46
C ARG A 36 -12.59 15.30 4.78
N CYS A 37 -13.51 16.16 4.45
CA CYS A 37 -13.41 17.57 4.77
C CYS A 37 -13.88 17.84 6.21
N LEU A 38 -13.12 18.68 6.91
CA LEU A 38 -13.44 19.14 8.27
C LEU A 38 -13.96 20.58 8.31
N GLY A 39 -13.93 21.28 7.18
CA GLY A 39 -14.30 22.69 7.08
C GLY A 39 -13.06 23.60 6.91
N ALA A 40 -13.29 24.77 6.32
CA ALA A 40 -12.30 25.82 6.14
C ALA A 40 -10.95 25.34 5.55
N GLY A 41 -11.00 24.44 4.54
CA GLY A 41 -9.80 23.92 3.88
C GLY A 41 -9.02 22.85 4.65
N ASN A 42 -9.54 22.39 5.78
CA ASN A 42 -8.92 21.32 6.54
C ASN A 42 -9.46 19.96 6.12
N TYR A 43 -8.55 19.02 5.89
CA TYR A 43 -8.85 17.67 5.46
C TYR A 43 -8.13 16.64 6.32
N VAL A 44 -8.76 15.50 6.52
CA VAL A 44 -8.11 14.29 7.03
C VAL A 44 -8.08 13.27 5.92
N PHE A 45 -6.89 12.78 5.62
CA PHE A 45 -6.66 11.73 4.64
C PHE A 45 -6.66 10.38 5.31
N GLN A 46 -7.23 9.40 4.62
CA GLN A 46 -7.15 7.99 5.01
C GLN A 46 -6.57 7.20 3.85
N MET A 47 -5.67 6.29 4.16
CA MET A 47 -5.12 5.33 3.21
C MET A 47 -5.36 3.93 3.74
N LYS A 48 -5.98 3.08 2.92
CA LYS A 48 -6.08 1.64 3.18
C LYS A 48 -5.11 0.89 2.29
N ILE A 49 -4.47 -0.11 2.83
CA ILE A 49 -3.56 -1.01 2.11
C ILE A 49 -3.98 -2.45 2.43
N TYR A 50 -4.15 -3.23 1.38
CA TYR A 50 -4.40 -4.66 1.46
C TYR A 50 -3.12 -5.42 1.14
N ARG A 51 -2.76 -6.35 2.00
CA ARG A 51 -1.55 -7.17 1.87
C ARG A 51 -1.86 -8.65 2.01
N ASP A 52 -1.23 -9.46 1.17
CA ASP A 52 -1.10 -10.89 1.38
C ASP A 52 -0.13 -11.14 2.54
N CYS A 53 -0.59 -11.81 3.58
CA CYS A 53 0.20 -12.06 4.79
C CYS A 53 1.08 -13.33 4.73
N LEU A 54 1.22 -13.95 3.57
CA LEU A 54 2.10 -15.10 3.38
C LEU A 54 3.57 -14.80 3.71
N THR A 55 3.97 -13.55 3.61
CA THR A 55 5.30 -13.09 4.00
C THR A 55 5.24 -12.18 5.22
N PRO A 56 6.06 -12.42 6.25
CA PRO A 56 6.01 -11.67 7.51
C PRO A 56 6.69 -10.29 7.45
N VAL A 57 6.74 -9.64 6.29
CA VAL A 57 7.34 -8.31 6.14
C VAL A 57 6.29 -7.24 6.45
N PRO A 58 6.50 -6.36 7.44
CA PRO A 58 5.52 -5.32 7.77
C PRO A 58 5.36 -4.30 6.64
N VAL A 59 4.15 -3.75 6.48
CA VAL A 59 3.86 -2.67 5.50
C VAL A 59 4.68 -1.42 5.82
N VAL A 60 4.85 -1.14 7.10
CA VAL A 60 5.70 -0.05 7.59
C VAL A 60 6.89 -0.65 8.33
N PRO A 61 8.12 -0.35 7.93
CA PRO A 61 9.30 -0.78 8.69
C PRO A 61 9.25 -0.26 10.13
N PRO A 62 9.78 -0.97 11.12
CA PRO A 62 9.90 -0.47 12.48
C PRO A 62 10.59 0.90 12.52
N GLY A 63 9.94 1.89 13.12
CA GLY A 63 10.41 3.28 13.15
C GLY A 63 10.27 4.05 11.84
N GLY A 64 9.70 3.45 10.79
CA GLY A 64 9.42 4.10 9.51
C GLY A 64 8.17 4.99 9.57
N THR A 65 8.18 6.06 8.77
CA THR A 65 7.00 6.88 8.53
C THR A 65 6.36 6.44 7.23
N ILE A 66 5.03 6.49 7.18
CA ILE A 66 4.26 6.29 5.97
C ILE A 66 3.52 7.59 5.65
N GLY A 67 3.22 7.82 4.39
CA GLY A 67 2.42 8.96 3.98
C GLY A 67 2.25 9.02 2.48
N ILE A 68 1.53 10.04 2.06
CA ILE A 68 1.21 10.29 0.66
C ILE A 68 1.96 11.53 0.15
N ASN A 69 2.48 11.42 -1.08
CA ASN A 69 3.04 12.57 -1.79
C ASN A 69 1.90 13.40 -2.39
N VAL A 70 2.05 14.71 -2.37
CA VAL A 70 1.09 15.66 -2.94
C VAL A 70 1.74 16.36 -4.11
N HIS A 71 1.05 16.34 -5.26
CA HIS A 71 1.50 16.99 -6.48
C HIS A 71 0.52 18.10 -6.87
N ASN A 72 1.04 19.13 -7.51
CA ASN A 72 0.29 20.28 -7.98
C ASN A 72 -0.28 21.19 -6.87
N HIS A 73 0.08 20.98 -5.61
CA HIS A 73 -0.22 21.91 -4.52
C HIS A 73 0.97 22.86 -4.28
N PRO A 74 0.74 24.16 -4.07
CA PRO A 74 1.83 25.15 -4.03
C PRO A 74 2.77 25.00 -2.82
N THR A 75 2.29 24.47 -1.71
CA THR A 75 3.05 24.43 -0.44
C THR A 75 3.10 23.06 0.23
N VAL A 76 2.07 22.23 0.07
CA VAL A 76 2.02 20.90 0.67
C VAL A 76 2.53 19.88 -0.34
N THR A 77 3.64 19.23 -0.05
CA THR A 77 4.26 18.22 -0.93
C THR A 77 4.17 16.80 -0.37
N TYR A 78 3.88 16.68 0.93
CA TYR A 78 3.80 15.39 1.62
C TYR A 78 2.83 15.47 2.81
N ILE A 79 2.09 14.41 3.04
CA ILE A 79 1.19 14.24 4.18
C ILE A 79 1.58 12.99 4.93
N GLY A 80 2.11 13.15 6.13
CA GLY A 80 2.43 12.05 7.03
C GLY A 80 1.18 11.39 7.59
N MET A 81 1.23 10.09 7.79
CA MET A 81 0.11 9.28 8.26
C MET A 81 0.55 8.32 9.37
N SER A 82 -0.36 8.03 10.29
CA SER A 82 -0.17 7.06 11.36
C SER A 82 -1.13 5.89 11.17
N GLN A 83 -0.67 4.69 11.51
CA GLN A 83 -1.55 3.51 11.49
C GLN A 83 -2.58 3.62 12.61
N VAL A 84 -3.85 3.56 12.25
CA VAL A 84 -4.98 3.64 13.19
C VAL A 84 -5.71 2.31 13.35
N SER A 85 -5.60 1.43 12.37
CA SER A 85 -6.20 0.09 12.42
C SER A 85 -5.36 -0.93 11.66
N PHE A 86 -5.48 -2.17 12.12
CA PHE A 86 -4.92 -3.36 11.49
C PHE A 86 -5.84 -4.53 11.78
N GLN A 87 -6.19 -5.30 10.76
CA GLN A 87 -7.03 -6.47 10.94
C GLN A 87 -6.79 -7.53 9.86
N ASP A 88 -6.97 -8.78 10.25
CA ASP A 88 -7.07 -9.91 9.34
C ASP A 88 -8.48 -9.90 8.73
N ILE A 89 -8.55 -9.77 7.41
CA ILE A 89 -9.79 -9.78 6.63
C ILE A 89 -9.86 -10.98 5.70
N SER A 90 -9.11 -12.03 6.03
CA SER A 90 -9.09 -13.25 5.23
C SER A 90 -10.50 -13.83 5.09
N PRO A 91 -10.86 -14.32 3.90
CA PRO A 91 -12.19 -14.83 3.65
C PRO A 91 -12.48 -16.06 4.51
N GLN A 92 -13.64 -16.09 5.16
CA GLN A 92 -14.12 -17.22 5.90
C GLN A 92 -15.15 -17.94 5.03
N CYS A 93 -14.77 -19.05 4.42
CA CYS A 93 -15.70 -19.85 3.64
C CYS A 93 -16.54 -20.71 4.58
N ASN A 94 -17.86 -20.54 4.56
CA ASN A 94 -18.80 -21.34 5.31
C ASN A 94 -18.81 -22.77 4.73
N GLY A 95 -18.19 -23.72 5.44
CA GLY A 95 -18.11 -25.12 5.00
C GLY A 95 -16.89 -25.83 5.59
N ALA A 96 -16.71 -27.10 5.25
CA ALA A 96 -15.62 -27.95 5.74
C ALA A 96 -14.23 -27.63 5.16
N GLY A 97 -14.02 -26.43 4.63
CA GLY A 97 -12.74 -25.98 4.10
C GLY A 97 -11.80 -25.46 5.19
N PRO A 98 -10.50 -25.37 4.89
CA PRO A 98 -9.54 -24.82 5.82
C PRO A 98 -9.85 -23.35 6.12
N THR A 99 -9.70 -22.95 7.37
CA THR A 99 -9.80 -21.56 7.79
C THR A 99 -8.52 -20.82 7.37
N TYR A 100 -8.66 -19.83 6.50
CA TYR A 100 -7.54 -18.98 6.10
C TYR A 100 -7.42 -17.82 7.07
N ASN A 101 -6.23 -17.61 7.61
CA ASN A 101 -5.94 -16.48 8.47
C ASN A 101 -4.44 -16.13 8.42
N CYS A 102 -4.13 -14.90 8.83
CA CYS A 102 -2.76 -14.40 8.83
C CYS A 102 -1.92 -14.91 10.01
N ALA A 103 -2.52 -15.49 11.03
CA ALA A 103 -1.78 -16.12 12.12
C ALA A 103 -1.09 -17.42 11.68
N ASN A 104 -1.65 -18.10 10.67
CA ASN A 104 -1.09 -19.32 10.11
C ASN A 104 -1.24 -19.32 8.56
N PRO A 105 -0.52 -18.43 7.85
CA PRO A 105 -0.61 -18.34 6.41
C PRO A 105 0.01 -19.57 5.75
N GLN A 106 -0.67 -20.12 4.76
CA GLN A 106 -0.22 -21.32 4.03
C GLN A 106 -0.02 -20.98 2.55
N ALA A 107 1.05 -21.54 1.95
CA ALA A 107 1.32 -21.39 0.54
C ALA A 107 0.14 -21.88 -0.32
N GLY A 108 -0.24 -21.07 -1.30
CA GLY A 108 -1.37 -21.34 -2.20
C GLY A 108 -2.72 -20.87 -1.67
N ASN A 109 -2.78 -20.36 -0.44
CA ASN A 109 -3.99 -19.80 0.16
C ASN A 109 -3.82 -18.30 0.36
N THR A 110 -4.84 -17.53 0.01
CA THR A 110 -4.79 -16.07 0.15
C THR A 110 -5.39 -15.66 1.50
N ALA A 111 -4.52 -15.35 2.44
CA ALA A 111 -4.89 -14.69 3.69
C ALA A 111 -4.49 -13.21 3.60
N ILE A 112 -5.35 -12.30 4.06
CA ILE A 112 -5.26 -10.88 3.75
C ILE A 112 -5.36 -10.04 4.99
N GLU A 113 -4.45 -9.08 5.09
CA GLU A 113 -4.45 -8.04 6.10
C GLU A 113 -4.88 -6.70 5.52
N GLU A 114 -5.71 -5.99 6.25
CA GLU A 114 -6.04 -4.58 6.00
C GLU A 114 -5.30 -3.70 7.00
N TYR A 115 -4.58 -2.73 6.47
CA TYR A 115 -3.96 -1.63 7.22
C TYR A 115 -4.69 -0.34 6.91
N ILE A 116 -5.07 0.40 7.95
CA ILE A 116 -5.68 1.73 7.80
C ILE A 116 -4.76 2.76 8.44
N PHE A 117 -4.42 3.76 7.65
CA PHE A 117 -3.60 4.91 8.07
C PHE A 117 -4.42 6.18 7.96
N GLU A 118 -4.27 7.08 8.92
CA GLU A 118 -4.88 8.41 8.90
C GLU A 118 -3.84 9.51 9.13
N SER A 119 -4.07 10.66 8.49
CA SER A 119 -3.31 11.87 8.76
C SER A 119 -3.88 12.65 9.92
N ASN A 120 -3.07 13.50 10.55
CA ASN A 120 -3.61 14.65 11.26
C ASN A 120 -4.36 15.58 10.29
N PRO A 121 -5.21 16.50 10.76
CA PRO A 121 -5.81 17.53 9.90
C PRO A 121 -4.73 18.29 9.12
N VAL A 122 -4.92 18.41 7.82
CA VAL A 122 -4.02 19.11 6.89
C VAL A 122 -4.79 20.25 6.25
N PHE A 123 -4.24 21.46 6.33
CA PHE A 123 -4.78 22.61 5.65
C PHE A 123 -4.27 22.67 4.21
N LEU A 124 -5.17 22.53 3.24
CA LEU A 124 -4.89 22.69 1.82
C LEU A 124 -5.45 24.06 1.37
N SER A 125 -4.56 25.02 1.18
CA SER A 125 -4.93 26.36 0.78
C SER A 125 -5.15 26.47 -0.73
N GLY A 126 -6.10 27.30 -1.14
CA GLY A 126 -6.37 27.62 -2.54
C GLY A 126 -7.34 26.63 -3.19
N THR A 127 -7.38 26.67 -4.50
CA THR A 127 -8.23 25.80 -5.34
C THR A 127 -7.35 24.90 -6.18
N PRO A 128 -7.67 23.61 -6.32
CA PRO A 128 -6.94 22.73 -7.22
C PRO A 128 -6.86 23.29 -8.64
N PRO A 129 -5.74 23.12 -9.34
CA PRO A 129 -5.65 23.46 -10.76
C PRO A 129 -6.54 22.53 -11.59
N PRO A 130 -6.77 22.82 -12.91
CA PRO A 130 -7.62 21.97 -13.76
C PRO A 130 -7.26 20.47 -13.76
N GLN A 131 -5.98 20.12 -13.61
CA GLN A 131 -5.50 18.75 -13.50
C GLN A 131 -5.66 18.16 -12.10
N GLY A 132 -6.13 18.92 -11.14
CA GLY A 132 -6.34 18.53 -9.74
C GLY A 132 -5.08 18.53 -8.89
N TRP A 133 -5.26 18.50 -7.58
CA TRP A 133 -4.23 18.07 -6.64
C TRP A 133 -4.15 16.55 -6.67
N VAL A 134 -2.96 16.01 -6.86
CA VAL A 134 -2.77 14.57 -7.01
C VAL A 134 -2.08 14.02 -5.77
N PHE A 135 -2.67 13.02 -5.17
CA PHE A 135 -2.18 12.31 -3.99
C PHE A 135 -1.69 10.94 -4.41
N THR A 136 -0.46 10.59 -4.06
CA THR A 136 0.12 9.31 -4.44
C THR A 136 0.81 8.62 -3.27
N TYR A 137 0.64 7.31 -3.20
CA TYR A 137 1.46 6.43 -2.39
C TYR A 137 2.13 5.42 -3.31
N THR A 138 3.45 5.33 -3.25
CA THR A 138 4.23 4.39 -4.08
C THR A 138 5.06 3.50 -3.17
N SER A 139 4.97 2.21 -3.41
CA SER A 139 5.79 1.21 -2.75
C SER A 139 6.35 0.24 -3.77
N CYS A 140 7.42 -0.46 -3.42
CA CYS A 140 7.81 -1.66 -4.14
C CYS A 140 6.78 -2.77 -3.88
N CYS A 141 6.86 -3.81 -4.59
CA CYS A 141 6.48 -5.10 -4.00
C CYS A 141 5.00 -5.43 -4.12
N ARG A 142 4.48 -5.20 -5.34
CA ARG A 142 3.16 -5.67 -5.77
C ARG A 142 3.08 -7.20 -5.71
N ASN A 143 1.93 -7.74 -5.33
CA ASN A 143 1.67 -9.17 -5.36
C ASN A 143 1.88 -9.74 -6.78
N ALA A 144 2.61 -10.84 -6.88
CA ALA A 144 2.95 -11.47 -8.15
C ALA A 144 1.73 -12.04 -8.91
N ALA A 145 0.61 -12.26 -8.22
CA ALA A 145 -0.65 -12.68 -8.86
C ALA A 145 -1.28 -11.58 -9.72
N ILE A 146 -0.87 -10.32 -9.55
CA ILE A 146 -1.32 -9.20 -10.40
C ILE A 146 -0.48 -9.18 -11.67
N THR A 147 -0.94 -9.86 -12.71
CA THR A 147 -0.21 -10.04 -13.96
C THR A 147 -0.61 -9.06 -15.08
N ASN A 148 -1.73 -8.36 -14.91
CA ASN A 148 -2.28 -7.44 -15.91
C ASN A 148 -1.68 -6.02 -15.90
N LEU A 149 -0.79 -5.73 -14.96
CA LEU A 149 -0.07 -4.46 -14.92
C LEU A 149 1.34 -4.65 -15.47
N ALA A 150 1.78 -3.68 -16.29
CA ALA A 150 3.14 -3.67 -16.80
C ALA A 150 4.17 -3.69 -15.66
N LEU A 151 5.28 -4.37 -15.90
CA LEU A 151 6.43 -4.31 -15.02
C LEU A 151 7.04 -2.91 -15.17
N THR A 152 6.86 -2.06 -14.17
CA THR A 152 7.48 -0.73 -14.12
C THR A 152 8.76 -0.80 -13.30
N PHE A 153 9.83 -0.26 -13.83
CA PHE A 153 11.11 -0.17 -13.11
C PHE A 153 11.01 0.87 -12.01
N ASN A 154 11.22 0.48 -10.76
CA ASN A 154 11.14 1.35 -9.58
C ASN A 154 12.52 1.61 -8.94
N GLY A 155 13.55 1.69 -9.74
CA GLY A 155 14.91 2.02 -9.27
C GLY A 155 15.85 0.82 -9.10
N PRO A 156 17.12 1.07 -8.77
CA PRO A 156 18.14 0.05 -8.61
C PRO A 156 17.76 -0.98 -7.54
N GLY A 157 17.79 -2.25 -7.88
CA GLY A 157 17.51 -3.37 -6.96
C GLY A 157 16.05 -3.79 -6.85
N ASN A 158 15.13 -3.15 -7.60
CA ASN A 158 13.72 -3.53 -7.60
C ASN A 158 13.16 -3.62 -9.03
N PRO A 159 13.40 -4.72 -9.74
CA PRO A 159 12.91 -4.89 -11.09
C PRO A 159 11.40 -5.13 -11.10
N GLY A 160 10.64 -4.09 -11.36
CA GLY A 160 9.39 -4.23 -12.07
C GLY A 160 8.12 -4.56 -11.31
N ASN A 161 8.09 -4.54 -9.98
CA ASN A 161 6.88 -4.88 -9.21
C ASN A 161 6.34 -3.68 -8.41
N GLY A 162 6.33 -2.49 -9.00
CA GLY A 162 5.82 -1.29 -8.35
C GLY A 162 4.31 -1.34 -8.09
N PHE A 163 3.93 -0.70 -7.00
CA PHE A 163 2.56 -0.49 -6.58
C PHE A 163 2.37 1.01 -6.33
N THR A 164 1.36 1.60 -6.96
CA THR A 164 1.05 3.02 -6.79
C THR A 164 -0.45 3.19 -6.61
N LEU A 165 -0.83 3.79 -5.49
CA LEU A 165 -2.17 4.34 -5.30
C LEU A 165 -2.17 5.78 -5.76
N ARG A 166 -3.25 6.21 -6.41
CA ARG A 166 -3.42 7.56 -6.90
C ARG A 166 -4.85 8.03 -6.71
N ALA A 167 -5.00 9.20 -6.09
CA ALA A 167 -6.27 9.88 -5.95
C ALA A 167 -6.13 11.34 -6.43
N ILE A 168 -7.19 11.95 -6.93
CA ILE A 168 -7.17 13.31 -7.46
C ILE A 168 -8.35 14.09 -6.90
N MET A 169 -8.04 15.26 -6.34
CA MET A 169 -9.04 16.26 -5.94
C MET A 169 -9.12 17.31 -7.04
N TYR A 170 -10.20 17.29 -7.82
CA TYR A 170 -10.43 18.26 -8.89
C TYR A 170 -10.99 19.57 -8.35
N PRO A 171 -10.84 20.68 -9.08
CA PRO A 171 -11.46 21.93 -8.71
C PRO A 171 -12.98 21.84 -8.84
N HIS A 172 -13.70 22.43 -7.86
CA HIS A 172 -15.14 22.55 -7.90
C HIS A 172 -15.56 23.97 -7.49
N ASN A 173 -15.62 24.87 -8.43
CA ASN A 173 -16.10 26.25 -8.26
C ASN A 173 -15.51 26.96 -7.01
N ALA A 174 -14.25 26.79 -6.71
CA ALA A 174 -13.56 27.27 -5.52
C ALA A 174 -14.12 26.76 -4.16
N LEU A 175 -15.01 25.79 -4.17
CA LEU A 175 -15.65 25.23 -2.96
C LEU A 175 -14.76 24.22 -2.21
N ASN A 176 -13.61 23.83 -2.77
CA ASN A 176 -12.70 22.86 -2.14
C ASN A 176 -12.12 23.36 -0.82
N THR A 177 -12.04 24.67 -0.62
CA THR A 177 -11.44 25.27 0.58
C THR A 177 -12.43 25.99 1.47
N ASN A 178 -13.50 26.56 0.89
CA ASN A 178 -14.51 27.29 1.67
C ASN A 178 -15.86 27.25 0.94
N PRO A 179 -16.88 26.54 1.47
CA PRO A 179 -16.97 25.86 2.76
C PRO A 179 -16.49 24.41 2.78
N CYS A 180 -15.49 23.95 2.12
CA CYS A 180 -15.01 22.57 2.15
C CYS A 180 -16.05 21.56 1.66
N TYR A 181 -16.23 21.52 0.39
CA TYR A 181 -17.36 20.83 -0.24
C TYR A 181 -17.02 19.41 -0.69
N ASP A 182 -15.74 19.06 -0.66
CA ASP A 182 -15.25 17.83 -1.27
C ASP A 182 -14.82 16.80 -0.22
N THR A 183 -15.65 15.77 -0.09
CA THR A 183 -15.28 14.52 0.58
C THR A 183 -15.20 13.44 -0.48
N SER A 184 -14.11 12.71 -0.53
CA SER A 184 -13.93 11.67 -1.54
C SER A 184 -15.00 10.57 -1.42
N PRO A 185 -15.39 9.94 -2.52
CA PRO A 185 -16.20 8.72 -2.48
C PRO A 185 -15.53 7.66 -1.59
N ARG A 186 -16.35 6.88 -0.91
CA ARG A 186 -15.89 5.75 -0.09
C ARG A 186 -16.69 4.52 -0.47
N PHE A 187 -16.02 3.39 -0.47
CA PHE A 187 -16.73 2.12 -0.55
C PHE A 187 -17.38 1.84 0.82
N GLU A 188 -18.67 1.54 0.84
CA GLU A 188 -19.37 1.11 2.05
C GLU A 188 -18.94 -0.30 2.43
N GLU A 189 -18.75 -1.14 1.41
CA GLU A 189 -18.29 -2.52 1.59
C GLU A 189 -16.81 -2.66 1.22
N ARG A 190 -16.14 -3.60 1.89
CA ARG A 190 -14.78 -3.96 1.52
C ARG A 190 -14.78 -4.64 0.15
N PRO A 191 -13.76 -4.38 -0.69
CA PRO A 191 -13.61 -5.13 -1.93
C PRO A 191 -13.56 -6.63 -1.63
N ALA A 192 -14.40 -7.42 -2.29
CA ALA A 192 -14.30 -8.87 -2.23
C ALA A 192 -13.07 -9.32 -3.02
N ILE A 193 -11.94 -9.48 -2.32
CA ILE A 193 -10.66 -9.85 -2.93
C ILE A 193 -10.61 -11.36 -3.23
N VAL A 194 -11.36 -12.17 -2.47
CA VAL A 194 -11.47 -13.61 -2.62
C VAL A 194 -12.93 -14.02 -2.47
N ILE A 195 -13.38 -14.89 -3.35
CA ILE A 195 -14.74 -15.44 -3.35
C ILE A 195 -14.63 -16.94 -3.09
N CYS A 196 -15.42 -17.44 -2.16
CA CYS A 196 -15.48 -18.88 -1.88
C CYS A 196 -16.23 -19.63 -3.01
N ALA A 197 -15.60 -20.64 -3.58
CA ALA A 197 -16.23 -21.46 -4.61
C ALA A 197 -17.52 -22.09 -4.07
N GLY A 198 -18.59 -21.99 -4.85
CA GLY A 198 -19.92 -22.54 -4.47
C GLY A 198 -20.75 -21.66 -3.54
N SER A 199 -20.25 -20.50 -3.11
CA SER A 199 -21.03 -19.51 -2.38
C SER A 199 -21.70 -18.51 -3.34
N PRO A 200 -22.98 -18.14 -3.11
CA PRO A 200 -23.59 -17.06 -3.89
C PRO A 200 -22.84 -15.76 -3.61
N PHE A 201 -22.51 -15.06 -4.68
CA PHE A 201 -21.87 -13.74 -4.61
C PHE A 201 -22.90 -12.68 -5.00
N VAL A 202 -23.19 -11.76 -4.10
CA VAL A 202 -24.07 -10.62 -4.34
C VAL A 202 -23.21 -9.36 -4.23
N TYR A 203 -23.20 -8.57 -5.27
CA TYR A 203 -22.57 -7.24 -5.29
C TYR A 203 -23.71 -6.21 -5.24
N ASN A 204 -23.75 -5.41 -4.17
CA ASN A 204 -24.72 -4.31 -4.01
C ASN A 204 -24.13 -2.98 -4.45
#